data_2890b08af9da487431c2e3d4d252a3c1
#
_entry.id   2890b08af9da487431c2e3d4d252a3c1
#
_cell.length_a   1.000
_cell.length_b   1.000
_cell.length_c   1.000
_cell.angle_alpha   90.00
_cell.angle_beta   90.00
_cell.angle_gamma   90.00
#
_symmetry.space_group_name_H-M   'P 1'
#
loop_
_entity.id
_entity.type
_entity.pdbx_description
1 polymer ?
#
loop_
_entity_poly.entity_id
_entity_poly.type
_entity_poly.pdbx_seq_one_letter_code
_entity_poly.pdbx_strand_id
1 'polypeptide(L)'
;MAYIRNWIISKINRRLKQYGIAIKINKIKLFPLLTLKNVKIENRSKENIISFGHIEFGLKNLINILGASKKLDLTMENIWLNSTRISKRPIFVPCLDVKLEYNSMIKKATSVIILDNIRCYLQITRDNNIPEIYIKIENISIDKYKELLSDNIISTYLKNIRDNTLLSLSMYYQHDTKAKFPKFNVLFNNHQSLNISTEDVSFSKEYLHKELKERKHIASSYLRYDLIPKQIIGTIISTEDPTFGLHRGISKISLGLTLKQNIENKKLKIGGSTISQQLVKNCLLNGDRCIIRKIEEAIITLLMENYYKLSKKDILELYLNMIEFAPNVYGIEDASKYYFGKKCNELSTIEILVLTYIIPRPLHFYEALLNKTDQLKRNLKNHIYRFYPTLIAKKIIQEDNVKHNIKGINFIEPFGYLEFEKTQERAIDTIILHCSATKENEDVTINDIRRWHIEKGYNDIGYHYVIYIDGSVHIGRDQEIEGAHCLGNNANSIGICYVGGLDSLGNPKNTLNKKQTESLIKLCRIFKDKYPNIKILGHNELSNKDCPCFDVKQFLEHNRL
;
A
#
# COMPACT_ATOMS: atom_id res chain seq x y z
N MET A 1 4.71 32.78 37.29
CA MET A 1 3.78 32.20 36.27
C MET A 1 4.32 32.26 34.85
N ALA A 2 4.76 33.42 34.33
CA ALA A 2 5.34 33.51 32.96
C ALA A 2 6.61 32.64 32.79
N TYR A 3 7.50 32.60 33.77
CA TYR A 3 8.71 31.81 33.76
C TYR A 3 8.41 30.30 33.70
N ILE A 4 7.46 29.81 34.52
CA ILE A 4 7.03 28.39 34.54
C ILE A 4 6.39 28.03 33.21
N ARG A 5 5.54 28.88 32.67
CA ARG A 5 4.94 28.70 31.34
C ARG A 5 6.02 28.52 30.27
N ASN A 6 6.98 29.44 30.19
CA ASN A 6 8.03 29.43 29.17
C ASN A 6 8.95 28.20 29.31
N TRP A 7 9.22 27.77 30.54
CA TRP A 7 10.00 26.56 30.82
C TRP A 7 9.26 25.30 30.36
N ILE A 8 7.95 25.16 30.65
CA ILE A 8 7.11 24.04 30.20
C ILE A 8 7.08 23.99 28.66
N ILE A 9 6.80 25.14 28.02
CA ILE A 9 6.75 25.25 26.56
C ILE A 9 8.09 24.87 25.93
N SER A 10 9.20 25.34 26.48
CA SER A 10 10.55 25.01 26.01
C SER A 10 10.86 23.52 26.09
N LYS A 11 10.54 22.87 27.22
CA LYS A 11 10.73 21.42 27.38
C LYS A 11 9.89 20.60 26.40
N ILE A 12 8.61 20.95 26.23
CA ILE A 12 7.71 20.29 25.30
C ILE A 12 8.21 20.47 23.86
N ASN A 13 8.51 21.71 23.46
CA ASN A 13 8.97 22.03 22.12
C ASN A 13 10.30 21.36 21.77
N ARG A 14 11.21 21.18 22.73
CA ARG A 14 12.46 20.44 22.53
C ARG A 14 12.19 18.99 22.13
N ARG A 15 11.19 18.33 22.73
CA ARG A 15 10.80 16.95 22.37
C ARG A 15 10.02 16.89 21.06
N LEU A 16 9.21 17.89 20.75
CA LEU A 16 8.39 17.91 19.54
C LEU A 16 9.16 18.33 18.28
N LYS A 17 10.32 18.98 18.45
CA LYS A 17 11.16 19.43 17.34
C LYS A 17 11.53 18.32 16.35
N GLN A 18 11.77 17.10 16.85
CA GLN A 18 12.06 15.93 16.01
C GLN A 18 10.90 15.56 15.09
N TYR A 19 9.66 15.88 15.46
CA TYR A 19 8.45 15.63 14.66
C TYR A 19 8.07 16.83 13.80
N GLY A 20 8.82 17.94 13.88
CA GLY A 20 8.54 19.17 13.15
C GLY A 20 7.32 19.93 13.66
N ILE A 21 6.99 19.79 14.94
CA ILE A 21 5.83 20.37 15.60
C ILE A 21 6.29 21.32 16.72
N ALA A 22 5.56 22.42 16.92
CA ALA A 22 5.75 23.34 18.02
C ALA A 22 4.41 23.65 18.72
N ILE A 23 4.47 23.86 20.01
CA ILE A 23 3.31 24.24 20.86
C ILE A 23 3.47 25.68 21.33
N LYS A 24 2.39 26.45 21.24
CA LYS A 24 2.21 27.77 21.86
C LYS A 24 1.06 27.71 22.85
N ILE A 25 1.26 28.23 24.05
CA ILE A 25 0.26 28.26 25.13
C ILE A 25 0.18 29.69 25.66
N ASN A 26 -1.01 30.29 25.64
CA ASN A 26 -1.19 31.67 26.10
C ASN A 26 -1.27 31.79 27.62
N LYS A 27 -2.09 30.96 28.26
CA LYS A 27 -2.26 30.99 29.72
C LYS A 27 -2.18 29.59 30.32
N ILE A 28 -1.57 29.47 31.49
CA ILE A 28 -1.54 28.27 32.32
C ILE A 28 -2.11 28.64 33.68
N LYS A 29 -3.10 27.86 34.16
CA LYS A 29 -3.66 27.96 35.50
C LYS A 29 -3.39 26.62 36.22
N LEU A 30 -2.88 26.66 37.43
CA LEU A 30 -2.40 25.46 38.14
C LEU A 30 -3.37 24.92 39.21
N PHE A 31 -4.40 25.69 39.59
CA PHE A 31 -5.31 25.28 40.66
C PHE A 31 -6.76 25.70 40.35
N PRO A 32 -7.79 24.89 40.67
CA PRO A 32 -7.74 23.52 41.23
C PRO A 32 -7.35 22.44 40.23
N LEU A 33 -7.42 22.71 38.95
CA LEU A 33 -7.02 21.85 37.82
C LEU A 33 -5.93 22.52 37.00
N LEU A 34 -5.01 21.74 36.45
CA LEU A 34 -4.08 22.28 35.44
C LEU A 34 -4.86 22.60 34.18
N THR A 35 -4.96 23.87 33.87
CA THR A 35 -5.71 24.37 32.73
C THR A 35 -4.78 25.10 31.78
N LEU A 36 -4.84 24.76 30.51
CA LEU A 36 -4.16 25.47 29.43
C LEU A 36 -5.20 26.17 28.56
N LYS A 37 -5.02 27.48 28.32
CA LYS A 37 -5.93 28.26 27.47
C LYS A 37 -5.24 28.74 26.21
N ASN A 38 -6.01 28.76 25.11
CA ASN A 38 -5.56 29.18 23.79
C ASN A 38 -4.25 28.48 23.38
N VAL A 39 -4.31 27.15 23.33
CA VAL A 39 -3.20 26.29 22.89
C VAL A 39 -3.21 26.18 21.38
N LYS A 40 -2.07 26.39 20.75
CA LYS A 40 -1.88 26.20 19.31
C LYS A 40 -0.76 25.20 19.05
N ILE A 41 -1.00 24.29 18.13
CA ILE A 41 0.00 23.35 17.62
C ILE A 41 0.30 23.76 16.17
N GLU A 42 1.56 24.07 15.90
CA GLU A 42 2.04 24.55 14.60
C GLU A 42 3.01 23.54 13.97
N ASN A 43 3.03 23.51 12.62
CA ASN A 43 4.03 22.76 11.85
C ASN A 43 5.34 23.55 11.69
N ARG A 44 6.30 23.01 10.94
CA ARG A 44 7.60 23.66 10.65
C ARG A 44 7.44 24.99 9.92
N SER A 45 6.40 25.14 9.09
CA SER A 45 6.07 26.39 8.37
C SER A 45 5.34 27.42 9.25
N LYS A 46 5.19 27.17 10.55
CA LYS A 46 4.43 27.97 11.51
C LYS A 46 2.93 28.07 11.21
N GLU A 47 2.40 27.17 10.38
CA GLU A 47 0.97 27.05 10.15
C GLU A 47 0.30 26.38 11.35
N ASN A 48 -0.82 26.93 11.80
CA ASN A 48 -1.60 26.37 12.89
C ASN A 48 -2.36 25.13 12.42
N ILE A 49 -1.96 23.95 12.90
CA ILE A 49 -2.58 22.66 12.53
C ILE A 49 -3.79 22.39 13.43
N ILE A 50 -3.66 22.62 14.74
CA ILE A 50 -4.69 22.39 15.74
C ILE A 50 -4.66 23.52 16.75
N SER A 51 -5.83 24.03 17.11
CA SER A 51 -5.96 24.95 18.23
C SER A 51 -7.04 24.48 19.21
N PHE A 52 -6.81 24.76 20.47
CA PHE A 52 -7.71 24.46 21.57
C PHE A 52 -8.02 25.74 22.32
N GLY A 53 -9.29 26.01 22.56
CA GLY A 53 -9.69 27.11 23.42
C GLY A 53 -9.29 26.82 24.87
N HIS A 54 -9.49 25.59 25.31
CA HIS A 54 -9.28 25.14 26.67
C HIS A 54 -8.85 23.67 26.72
N ILE A 55 -7.89 23.36 27.59
CA ILE A 55 -7.49 22.00 27.92
C ILE A 55 -7.41 21.87 29.44
N GLU A 56 -8.12 20.90 30.00
CA GLU A 56 -8.07 20.56 31.41
C GLU A 56 -7.38 19.24 31.66
N PHE A 57 -6.59 19.20 32.73
CA PHE A 57 -5.91 18.00 33.22
C PHE A 57 -6.36 17.73 34.65
N GLY A 58 -6.85 16.55 34.95
CA GLY A 58 -7.19 16.13 36.32
C GLY A 58 -5.94 16.10 37.22
N LEU A 59 -6.01 16.67 38.41
CA LEU A 59 -4.89 16.69 39.38
C LEU A 59 -4.39 15.29 39.77
N LYS A 60 -5.26 14.29 39.81
CA LYS A 60 -4.89 12.88 40.04
C LYS A 60 -3.88 12.36 39.00
N ASN A 61 -3.82 12.97 37.81
CA ASN A 61 -2.95 12.58 36.73
C ASN A 61 -1.48 12.97 36.95
N LEU A 62 -1.22 14.05 37.65
CA LEU A 62 0.16 14.49 37.97
C LEU A 62 0.86 13.52 38.95
N ILE A 63 0.12 12.91 39.88
CA ILE A 63 0.64 11.94 40.83
C ILE A 63 0.86 10.57 40.17
N ASN A 64 0.00 10.19 39.24
CA ASN A 64 0.07 8.90 38.54
C ASN A 64 1.17 8.82 37.45
N ILE A 65 1.80 9.95 37.09
CA ILE A 65 2.91 9.97 36.07
C ILE A 65 4.19 9.31 36.63
N LEU A 66 4.32 9.17 37.94
CA LEU A 66 5.52 8.62 38.60
C LEU A 66 5.49 7.10 38.81
N GLY A 67 4.34 6.45 38.63
CA GLY A 67 4.17 5.01 38.84
C GLY A 67 4.39 4.15 37.60
N ALA A 68 4.35 2.82 37.78
CA ALA A 68 4.42 1.83 36.69
C ALA A 68 3.22 1.91 35.73
N SER A 69 2.05 2.35 36.21
CA SER A 69 0.86 2.65 35.42
C SER A 69 0.67 4.17 35.37
N LYS A 70 0.70 4.73 34.17
CA LYS A 70 0.54 6.17 33.91
C LYS A 70 -0.84 6.41 33.34
N LYS A 71 -1.66 7.18 34.07
CA LYS A 71 -3.01 7.55 33.62
C LYS A 71 -3.09 9.05 33.37
N LEU A 72 -3.76 9.42 32.29
CA LEU A 72 -3.96 10.81 31.89
C LEU A 72 -5.38 10.99 31.38
N ASP A 73 -6.15 11.82 32.05
CA ASP A 73 -7.48 12.24 31.63
C ASP A 73 -7.42 13.70 31.18
N LEU A 74 -7.90 13.96 29.98
CA LEU A 74 -7.89 15.26 29.33
C LEU A 74 -9.30 15.60 28.85
N THR A 75 -9.78 16.78 29.17
CA THR A 75 -10.93 17.39 28.51
C THR A 75 -10.44 18.58 27.69
N MET A 76 -10.81 18.60 26.43
CA MET A 76 -10.43 19.64 25.47
C MET A 76 -11.68 20.25 24.87
N GLU A 77 -11.75 21.56 24.88
CA GLU A 77 -12.89 22.32 24.38
C GLU A 77 -12.50 23.30 23.27
N ASN A 78 -13.48 23.63 22.43
CA ASN A 78 -13.31 24.58 21.33
C ASN A 78 -12.10 24.24 20.45
N ILE A 79 -12.12 23.04 19.90
CA ILE A 79 -11.02 22.49 19.11
C ILE A 79 -11.22 22.83 17.64
N TRP A 80 -10.21 23.43 17.04
CA TRP A 80 -10.16 23.67 15.61
C TRP A 80 -9.06 22.82 14.97
N LEU A 81 -9.44 22.00 14.01
CA LEU A 81 -8.54 21.18 13.21
C LEU A 81 -8.33 21.85 11.85
N ASN A 82 -7.16 22.42 11.63
CA ASN A 82 -6.83 23.22 10.44
C ASN A 82 -5.87 22.50 9.48
N SER A 83 -5.83 21.18 9.52
CA SER A 83 -4.91 20.41 8.66
C SER A 83 -5.57 20.05 7.34
N THR A 84 -4.98 20.48 6.22
CA THR A 84 -5.40 20.08 4.87
C THR A 84 -5.32 18.57 4.61
N ARG A 85 -4.52 17.86 5.40
CA ARG A 85 -4.48 16.38 5.39
C ARG A 85 -5.74 15.77 5.98
N ILE A 86 -6.39 16.45 6.92
CA ILE A 86 -7.64 15.99 7.57
C ILE A 86 -8.83 16.45 6.73
N SER A 87 -8.91 17.76 6.45
CA SER A 87 -9.98 18.38 5.68
C SER A 87 -9.46 19.63 4.97
N LYS A 88 -10.05 19.99 3.82
CA LYS A 88 -9.77 21.25 3.13
C LYS A 88 -10.16 22.49 3.93
N ARG A 89 -11.17 22.37 4.79
CA ARG A 89 -11.68 23.46 5.64
C ARG A 89 -11.45 23.13 7.09
N PRO A 90 -11.30 24.11 7.96
CA PRO A 90 -11.23 23.88 9.40
C PRO A 90 -12.44 23.13 9.91
N ILE A 91 -12.21 22.14 10.78
CA ILE A 91 -13.25 21.40 11.49
C ILE A 91 -13.32 21.92 12.91
N PHE A 92 -14.50 22.26 13.37
CA PHE A 92 -14.76 22.64 14.76
C PHE A 92 -15.30 21.46 15.56
N VAL A 93 -14.68 21.19 16.70
CA VAL A 93 -15.10 20.16 17.64
C VAL A 93 -15.36 20.84 18.99
N PRO A 94 -16.60 20.87 19.48
CA PRO A 94 -16.96 21.57 20.71
C PRO A 94 -16.21 21.04 21.93
N CYS A 95 -16.24 19.72 22.12
CA CYS A 95 -15.61 19.05 23.25
C CYS A 95 -15.08 17.67 22.88
N LEU A 96 -13.97 17.28 23.47
CA LEU A 96 -13.34 15.98 23.32
C LEU A 96 -12.75 15.52 24.65
N ASP A 97 -13.21 14.38 25.15
CA ASP A 97 -12.61 13.73 26.30
C ASP A 97 -11.66 12.63 25.87
N VAL A 98 -10.46 12.65 26.44
CA VAL A 98 -9.42 11.65 26.15
C VAL A 98 -8.90 11.06 27.45
N LYS A 99 -9.04 9.76 27.60
CA LYS A 99 -8.45 8.98 28.69
C LYS A 99 -7.34 8.12 28.14
N LEU A 100 -6.13 8.31 28.66
CA LEU A 100 -4.94 7.55 28.28
C LEU A 100 -4.44 6.76 29.49
N GLU A 101 -4.10 5.50 29.28
CA GLU A 101 -3.43 4.68 30.27
C GLU A 101 -2.26 3.94 29.63
N TYR A 102 -1.11 3.98 30.27
CA TYR A 102 0.07 3.25 29.83
C TYR A 102 0.63 2.42 30.99
N ASN A 103 0.78 1.13 30.77
CA ASN A 103 1.44 0.22 31.70
C ASN A 103 2.79 -0.21 31.13
N SER A 104 3.86 0.20 31.79
CA SER A 104 5.24 -0.06 31.34
C SER A 104 5.68 -1.52 31.52
N MET A 105 5.12 -2.24 32.51
CA MET A 105 5.48 -3.64 32.78
C MET A 105 5.02 -4.56 31.66
N ILE A 106 3.79 -4.39 31.18
CA ILE A 106 3.21 -5.20 30.10
C ILE A 106 3.27 -4.48 28.74
N LYS A 107 3.93 -3.32 28.66
CA LYS A 107 4.06 -2.50 27.43
C LYS A 107 2.71 -2.28 26.73
N LYS A 108 1.67 -2.02 27.50
CA LYS A 108 0.31 -1.81 27.01
C LYS A 108 -0.09 -0.35 27.14
N ALA A 109 -0.57 0.23 26.05
CA ALA A 109 -1.19 1.54 26.00
C ALA A 109 -2.68 1.39 25.65
N THR A 110 -3.55 2.04 26.39
CA THR A 110 -4.98 2.13 26.10
C THR A 110 -5.40 3.58 26.04
N SER A 111 -6.29 3.90 25.10
CA SER A 111 -6.90 5.21 25.00
C SER A 111 -8.40 5.06 24.82
N VAL A 112 -9.17 5.88 25.51
CA VAL A 112 -10.59 6.06 25.25
C VAL A 112 -10.80 7.51 24.88
N ILE A 113 -11.28 7.73 23.67
CA ILE A 113 -11.60 9.04 23.15
C ILE A 113 -13.12 9.12 23.02
N ILE A 114 -13.73 10.11 23.65
CA ILE A 114 -15.16 10.34 23.63
C ILE A 114 -15.42 11.65 22.91
N LEU A 115 -16.15 11.58 21.83
CA LEU A 115 -16.58 12.72 21.04
C LEU A 115 -18.11 12.68 20.98
N ASP A 116 -18.76 13.55 21.74
CA ASP A 116 -20.19 13.45 22.00
C ASP A 116 -20.55 12.04 22.49
N ASN A 117 -21.43 11.31 21.80
CA ASN A 117 -21.80 9.93 22.13
C ASN A 117 -20.94 8.87 21.41
N ILE A 118 -20.02 9.28 20.52
CA ILE A 118 -19.11 8.36 19.83
C ILE A 118 -17.95 8.01 20.76
N ARG A 119 -17.72 6.72 20.99
CA ARG A 119 -16.61 6.22 21.79
C ARG A 119 -15.61 5.49 20.91
N CYS A 120 -14.36 5.94 20.94
CA CYS A 120 -13.25 5.29 20.26
C CYS A 120 -12.29 4.70 21.29
N TYR A 121 -12.15 3.39 21.29
CA TYR A 121 -11.18 2.66 22.09
C TYR A 121 -9.98 2.31 21.23
N LEU A 122 -8.80 2.69 21.69
CA LEU A 122 -7.53 2.30 21.08
C LEU A 122 -6.72 1.52 22.11
N GLN A 123 -6.30 0.33 21.76
CA GLN A 123 -5.36 -0.45 22.57
C GLN A 123 -4.16 -0.80 21.70
N ILE A 124 -2.97 -0.55 22.22
CA ILE A 124 -1.70 -0.96 21.62
C ILE A 124 -0.98 -1.80 22.65
N THR A 125 -0.69 -3.05 22.30
CA THR A 125 0.14 -3.96 23.11
C THR A 125 1.37 -4.35 22.32
N ARG A 126 2.42 -4.75 23.02
CA ARG A 126 3.64 -5.24 22.40
C ARG A 126 4.05 -6.52 23.11
N ASP A 127 3.63 -7.64 22.55
CA ASP A 127 4.04 -8.97 23.02
C ASP A 127 5.18 -9.50 22.18
N ASN A 128 6.26 -9.97 22.82
CA ASN A 128 7.47 -10.52 22.17
C ASN A 128 7.99 -9.67 20.99
N ASN A 129 7.98 -8.33 21.14
CA ASN A 129 8.28 -7.33 20.11
C ASN A 129 7.29 -7.27 18.93
N ILE A 130 6.19 -8.00 18.96
CA ILE A 130 5.13 -7.95 17.96
C ILE A 130 4.10 -6.90 18.40
N PRO A 131 3.91 -5.82 17.62
CA PRO A 131 2.88 -4.83 17.94
C PRO A 131 1.49 -5.38 17.59
N GLU A 132 0.58 -5.25 18.53
CA GLU A 132 -0.85 -5.49 18.35
C GLU A 132 -1.60 -4.18 18.50
N ILE A 133 -2.50 -3.90 17.59
CA ILE A 133 -3.34 -2.71 17.62
C ILE A 133 -4.80 -3.16 17.55
N TYR A 134 -5.57 -2.73 18.53
CA TYR A 134 -7.01 -2.91 18.54
C TYR A 134 -7.69 -1.55 18.60
N ILE A 135 -8.61 -1.31 17.67
CA ILE A 135 -9.43 -0.11 17.62
C ILE A 135 -10.89 -0.55 17.62
N LYS A 136 -11.70 0.04 18.49
CA LYS A 136 -13.16 -0.14 18.50
C LYS A 136 -13.80 1.24 18.53
N ILE A 137 -14.72 1.49 17.63
CA ILE A 137 -15.50 2.72 17.59
C ILE A 137 -16.97 2.32 17.72
N GLU A 138 -17.65 2.93 18.68
CA GLU A 138 -19.04 2.64 19.00
C GLU A 138 -19.93 3.87 18.73
N ASN A 139 -21.22 3.61 18.53
CA ASN A 139 -22.24 4.63 18.34
C ASN A 139 -22.01 5.55 17.13
N ILE A 140 -21.50 5.00 16.03
CA ILE A 140 -21.35 5.74 14.78
C ILE A 140 -22.63 5.57 13.98
N SER A 141 -23.20 6.67 13.49
CA SER A 141 -24.18 6.68 12.40
C SER A 141 -23.76 7.68 11.34
N ILE A 142 -24.37 7.58 10.14
CA ILE A 142 -24.12 8.55 9.08
C ILE A 142 -24.58 9.94 9.51
N ASP A 143 -25.69 10.04 10.23
CA ASP A 143 -26.20 11.33 10.71
C ASP A 143 -25.28 11.95 11.76
N LYS A 144 -24.74 11.16 12.70
CA LYS A 144 -23.73 11.66 13.64
C LYS A 144 -22.44 12.09 12.94
N TYR A 145 -22.03 11.37 11.91
CA TYR A 145 -20.87 11.77 11.10
C TYR A 145 -21.12 13.12 10.42
N LYS A 146 -22.36 13.39 9.95
CA LYS A 146 -22.73 14.68 9.38
C LYS A 146 -22.76 15.79 10.42
N GLU A 147 -23.28 15.54 11.62
CA GLU A 147 -23.29 16.50 12.72
C GLU A 147 -21.88 17.00 13.11
N LEU A 148 -20.88 16.13 13.01
CA LEU A 148 -19.49 16.47 13.30
C LEU A 148 -18.82 17.34 12.22
N LEU A 149 -19.40 17.38 11.03
CA LEU A 149 -18.82 18.07 9.89
C LEU A 149 -19.80 19.16 9.41
N SER A 150 -19.24 20.32 9.07
CA SER A 150 -20.07 21.38 8.48
C SER A 150 -20.55 20.96 7.08
N ASP A 151 -21.71 21.47 6.69
CA ASP A 151 -22.32 21.25 5.38
C ASP A 151 -21.40 21.50 4.17
N ASN A 152 -20.39 22.33 4.36
CA ASN A 152 -19.42 22.66 3.33
C ASN A 152 -18.30 21.63 3.17
N ILE A 153 -18.19 20.67 4.10
CA ILE A 153 -17.14 19.63 4.13
C ILE A 153 -17.71 18.32 3.59
N ILE A 154 -18.98 18.03 3.88
CA ILE A 154 -19.64 16.78 3.52
C ILE A 154 -20.07 16.82 2.06
N SER A 155 -19.91 15.70 1.35
CA SER A 155 -20.39 15.55 -0.03
C SER A 155 -21.93 15.64 -0.10
N THR A 156 -22.45 16.15 -1.21
CA THR A 156 -23.88 16.21 -1.48
C THR A 156 -24.55 14.84 -1.34
N TYR A 157 -23.84 13.78 -1.72
CA TYR A 157 -24.37 12.41 -1.67
C TYR A 157 -24.61 11.90 -0.25
N LEU A 158 -23.71 12.19 0.70
CA LEU A 158 -23.91 11.82 2.09
C LEU A 158 -24.95 12.69 2.80
N LYS A 159 -25.11 13.94 2.38
CA LYS A 159 -26.14 14.83 2.96
C LYS A 159 -27.55 14.26 2.83
N ASN A 160 -27.83 13.64 1.69
CA ASN A 160 -29.16 13.12 1.36
C ASN A 160 -29.45 11.72 1.94
N ILE A 161 -28.45 11.08 2.56
CA ILE A 161 -28.63 9.79 3.22
C ILE A 161 -29.00 10.04 4.68
N ARG A 162 -30.08 9.45 5.16
CA ARG A 162 -30.48 9.46 6.57
C ARG A 162 -30.30 8.06 7.16
N ASP A 163 -29.61 7.96 8.27
CA ASP A 163 -29.43 6.70 8.96
C ASP A 163 -29.28 6.93 10.46
N ASN A 164 -30.27 6.49 11.20
CA ASN A 164 -30.28 6.53 12.66
C ASN A 164 -29.68 5.25 13.28
N THR A 165 -29.19 4.33 12.49
CA THR A 165 -28.61 3.07 12.97
C THR A 165 -27.25 3.33 13.60
N LEU A 166 -27.09 2.89 14.84
CA LEU A 166 -25.81 2.96 15.54
C LEU A 166 -24.94 1.77 15.13
N LEU A 167 -23.82 2.07 14.52
CA LEU A 167 -22.84 1.09 14.07
C LEU A 167 -21.66 1.02 15.04
N SER A 168 -21.11 -0.17 15.19
CA SER A 168 -19.81 -0.37 15.83
C SER A 168 -18.82 -0.91 14.83
N LEU A 169 -17.64 -0.30 14.79
CA LEU A 169 -16.50 -0.75 14.01
C LEU A 169 -15.43 -1.28 14.96
N SER A 170 -14.98 -2.50 14.76
CA SER A 170 -13.78 -2.98 15.42
C SER A 170 -12.72 -3.39 14.41
N MET A 171 -11.48 -2.99 14.68
CA MET A 171 -10.32 -3.32 13.86
C MET A 171 -9.25 -3.94 14.75
N TYR A 172 -8.75 -5.10 14.34
CA TYR A 172 -7.62 -5.76 14.95
C TYR A 172 -6.49 -5.87 13.94
N TYR A 173 -5.28 -5.52 14.37
CA TYR A 173 -4.07 -5.65 13.58
C TYR A 173 -2.94 -6.21 14.44
N GLN A 174 -2.32 -7.30 14.00
CA GLN A 174 -1.12 -7.87 14.60
C GLN A 174 -0.06 -8.03 13.50
N HIS A 175 1.09 -7.40 13.71
CA HIS A 175 2.21 -7.49 12.79
C HIS A 175 3.24 -8.47 13.32
N ASP A 176 3.20 -9.70 12.81
CA ASP A 176 4.30 -10.65 12.97
C ASP A 176 5.30 -10.44 11.83
N THR A 177 6.53 -10.07 12.15
CA THR A 177 7.60 -9.87 11.15
C THR A 177 7.95 -11.16 10.40
N LYS A 178 7.64 -12.33 10.99
CA LYS A 178 7.88 -13.64 10.39
C LYS A 178 6.70 -14.10 9.51
N ALA A 179 5.51 -13.57 9.71
CA ALA A 179 4.34 -13.96 8.92
C ALA A 179 4.27 -13.23 7.58
N LYS A 180 3.95 -13.97 6.51
CA LYS A 180 3.76 -13.43 5.16
C LYS A 180 2.69 -12.34 5.12
N PHE A 181 1.62 -12.52 5.89
CA PHE A 181 0.51 -11.57 6.00
C PHE A 181 0.31 -11.16 7.46
N PRO A 182 0.02 -9.87 7.73
CA PRO A 182 -0.39 -9.46 9.06
C PRO A 182 -1.75 -10.09 9.39
N LYS A 183 -1.96 -10.43 10.65
CA LYS A 183 -3.31 -10.74 11.12
C LYS A 183 -4.09 -9.43 11.15
N PHE A 184 -5.05 -9.30 10.28
CA PHE A 184 -5.89 -8.12 10.16
C PHE A 184 -7.36 -8.52 10.07
N ASN A 185 -8.18 -7.95 10.91
CA ASN A 185 -9.62 -8.15 10.87
C ASN A 185 -10.34 -6.81 11.10
N VAL A 186 -11.40 -6.60 10.32
CA VAL A 186 -12.34 -5.49 10.51
C VAL A 186 -13.73 -6.09 10.61
N LEU A 187 -14.40 -5.81 11.70
CA LEU A 187 -15.77 -6.24 11.95
C LEU A 187 -16.65 -4.98 12.04
N PHE A 188 -17.69 -4.97 11.24
CA PHE A 188 -18.81 -4.07 11.41
C PHE A 188 -19.89 -4.84 12.18
N ASN A 189 -20.12 -4.47 13.43
CA ASN A 189 -21.20 -5.03 14.21
C ASN A 189 -22.45 -4.18 13.98
N ASN A 190 -23.34 -4.69 13.15
CA ASN A 190 -24.67 -4.14 12.98
C ASN A 190 -25.65 -5.09 13.67
N HIS A 191 -26.19 -4.69 14.82
CA HIS A 191 -27.21 -5.47 15.51
C HIS A 191 -28.61 -5.32 14.91
N GLN A 192 -28.78 -4.42 13.92
CA GLN A 192 -30.04 -4.17 13.24
C GLN A 192 -29.79 -3.99 11.74
N SER A 193 -30.77 -4.32 10.92
CA SER A 193 -30.75 -3.99 9.49
C SER A 193 -30.60 -2.48 9.32
N LEU A 194 -29.67 -2.05 8.47
CA LEU A 194 -29.49 -0.64 8.11
C LEU A 194 -30.83 -0.07 7.61
N ASN A 195 -31.43 0.80 8.40
CA ASN A 195 -32.62 1.57 8.01
C ASN A 195 -32.16 2.88 7.37
N ILE A 196 -31.73 2.79 6.12
CA ILE A 196 -31.33 3.96 5.35
C ILE A 196 -32.52 4.47 4.60
N SER A 197 -32.94 5.69 4.87
CA SER A 197 -33.85 6.43 4.02
C SER A 197 -33.05 7.36 3.10
N THR A 198 -33.32 7.30 1.81
CA THR A 198 -32.67 8.17 0.83
C THR A 198 -33.75 9.00 0.16
N GLU A 199 -33.61 10.31 0.24
CA GLU A 199 -34.30 11.23 -0.62
C GLU A 199 -33.40 11.41 -1.85
N ASP A 200 -33.76 10.87 -3.01
CA ASP A 200 -33.13 11.09 -4.31
C ASP A 200 -31.73 10.47 -4.58
N VAL A 201 -31.19 9.60 -3.76
CA VAL A 201 -29.92 8.92 -4.03
C VAL A 201 -30.11 7.41 -4.12
N SER A 202 -29.97 6.87 -5.31
CA SER A 202 -29.92 5.42 -5.55
C SER A 202 -28.57 5.09 -6.16
N PHE A 203 -27.64 4.46 -5.47
CA PHE A 203 -26.37 4.03 -6.06
C PHE A 203 -26.57 2.82 -7.02
N SER A 204 -27.61 2.90 -7.89
CA SER A 204 -27.81 1.96 -8.97
C SER A 204 -26.84 2.20 -10.12
N LYS A 205 -26.72 1.24 -11.03
CA LYS A 205 -25.88 1.38 -12.23
C LYS A 205 -26.30 2.59 -13.07
N GLU A 206 -27.62 2.76 -13.26
CA GLU A 206 -28.22 3.84 -14.05
C GLU A 206 -27.90 5.20 -13.43
N TYR A 207 -28.03 5.31 -12.10
CA TYR A 207 -27.72 6.54 -11.38
C TYR A 207 -26.25 6.90 -11.55
N LEU A 208 -25.32 5.95 -11.29
CA LEU A 208 -23.88 6.19 -11.42
C LEU A 208 -23.48 6.51 -12.86
N HIS A 209 -24.11 5.86 -13.83
CA HIS A 209 -23.87 6.16 -15.25
C HIS A 209 -24.34 7.58 -15.62
N LYS A 210 -25.48 8.04 -15.08
CA LYS A 210 -25.97 9.41 -15.26
C LYS A 210 -24.97 10.42 -14.68
N GLU A 211 -24.53 10.22 -13.44
CA GLU A 211 -23.54 11.08 -12.77
C GLU A 211 -22.22 11.19 -13.57
N LEU A 212 -21.74 10.07 -14.11
CA LEU A 212 -20.54 10.06 -14.95
C LEU A 212 -20.74 10.86 -16.25
N LYS A 213 -21.92 10.75 -16.87
CA LYS A 213 -22.25 11.54 -18.08
C LYS A 213 -22.31 13.04 -17.78
N GLU A 214 -22.95 13.44 -16.69
CA GLU A 214 -23.06 14.84 -16.30
C GLU A 214 -21.69 15.46 -16.01
N ARG A 215 -20.78 14.68 -15.44
CA ARG A 215 -19.38 15.10 -15.19
C ARG A 215 -18.49 15.03 -16.44
N LYS A 216 -18.97 14.47 -17.53
CA LYS A 216 -18.18 14.14 -18.73
C LYS A 216 -16.98 13.21 -18.44
N HIS A 217 -17.06 12.38 -17.42
CA HIS A 217 -16.04 11.42 -16.99
C HIS A 217 -16.41 10.02 -17.46
N ILE A 218 -16.74 9.86 -18.73
CA ILE A 218 -17.14 8.58 -19.30
C ILE A 218 -16.68 8.48 -20.75
N ALA A 219 -16.38 7.26 -21.19
CA ALA A 219 -16.00 6.95 -22.56
C ALA A 219 -17.02 7.41 -23.57
N SER A 220 -16.57 7.97 -24.68
CA SER A 220 -17.42 8.21 -25.86
C SER A 220 -17.84 6.89 -26.51
N SER A 221 -16.95 5.89 -26.51
CA SER A 221 -17.22 4.52 -26.96
C SER A 221 -17.53 3.60 -25.77
N TYR A 222 -18.68 3.80 -25.13
CA TYR A 222 -19.09 3.00 -23.96
C TYR A 222 -19.30 1.52 -24.34
N LEU A 223 -18.63 0.63 -23.60
CA LEU A 223 -18.75 -0.82 -23.79
C LEU A 223 -19.54 -1.47 -22.65
N ARG A 224 -20.53 -2.28 -23.00
CA ARG A 224 -21.20 -3.17 -22.04
C ARG A 224 -20.21 -4.24 -21.57
N TYR A 225 -20.36 -4.71 -20.33
CA TYR A 225 -19.47 -5.71 -19.70
C TYR A 225 -19.17 -6.92 -20.60
N ASP A 226 -20.21 -7.45 -21.26
CA ASP A 226 -20.08 -8.65 -22.10
C ASP A 226 -19.25 -8.44 -23.39
N LEU A 227 -19.05 -7.18 -23.77
CA LEU A 227 -18.26 -6.79 -24.93
C LEU A 227 -16.79 -6.51 -24.56
N ILE A 228 -16.48 -6.43 -23.26
CA ILE A 228 -15.10 -6.19 -22.81
C ILE A 228 -14.34 -7.52 -22.77
N PRO A 229 -13.18 -7.64 -23.42
CA PRO A 229 -12.40 -8.87 -23.41
C PRO A 229 -12.06 -9.38 -22.01
N LYS A 230 -12.25 -10.66 -21.76
CA LYS A 230 -11.95 -11.30 -20.46
C LYS A 230 -10.51 -11.10 -20.03
N GLN A 231 -9.58 -11.05 -20.98
CA GLN A 231 -8.16 -10.79 -20.74
C GLN A 231 -7.94 -9.40 -20.13
N ILE A 232 -8.63 -8.36 -20.62
CA ILE A 232 -8.56 -7.00 -20.05
C ILE A 232 -9.10 -6.99 -18.63
N ILE A 233 -10.30 -7.57 -18.42
CA ILE A 233 -10.92 -7.67 -17.10
C ILE A 233 -9.99 -8.38 -16.11
N GLY A 234 -9.46 -9.54 -16.50
CA GLY A 234 -8.55 -10.33 -15.66
C GLY A 234 -7.24 -9.59 -15.33
N THR A 235 -6.68 -8.88 -16.32
CA THR A 235 -5.44 -8.11 -16.13
C THR A 235 -5.68 -6.94 -15.18
N ILE A 236 -6.73 -6.16 -15.38
CA ILE A 236 -7.06 -5.01 -14.51
C ILE A 236 -7.37 -5.46 -13.08
N ILE A 237 -8.15 -6.52 -12.90
CA ILE A 237 -8.38 -7.09 -11.56
C ILE A 237 -7.05 -7.51 -10.91
N SER A 238 -6.16 -8.16 -11.68
CA SER A 238 -4.90 -8.65 -11.15
C SER A 238 -3.92 -7.56 -10.75
N THR A 239 -3.95 -6.40 -11.41
CA THR A 239 -3.07 -5.27 -11.16
C THR A 239 -3.62 -4.30 -10.12
N GLU A 240 -4.91 -3.97 -10.18
CA GLU A 240 -5.54 -2.95 -9.35
C GLU A 240 -6.17 -3.50 -8.06
N ASP A 241 -6.84 -4.64 -8.15
CA ASP A 241 -7.55 -5.23 -7.00
C ASP A 241 -7.61 -6.77 -7.10
N PRO A 242 -6.49 -7.46 -6.79
CA PRO A 242 -6.42 -8.92 -6.92
C PRO A 242 -7.46 -9.70 -6.11
N THR A 243 -8.11 -9.05 -5.16
CA THR A 243 -9.12 -9.61 -4.26
C THR A 243 -10.53 -9.14 -4.57
N PHE A 244 -10.77 -8.51 -5.73
CA PHE A 244 -12.03 -7.86 -6.09
C PHE A 244 -13.27 -8.74 -5.93
N GLY A 245 -13.17 -10.02 -6.30
CA GLY A 245 -14.24 -11.00 -6.14
C GLY A 245 -14.45 -11.51 -4.70
N LEU A 246 -13.52 -11.23 -3.78
CA LEU A 246 -13.50 -11.78 -2.42
C LEU A 246 -14.00 -10.79 -1.35
N HIS A 247 -14.27 -9.55 -1.71
CA HIS A 247 -14.74 -8.54 -0.77
C HIS A 247 -15.94 -7.78 -1.31
N ARG A 248 -16.65 -7.06 -0.42
CA ARG A 248 -17.75 -6.14 -0.77
C ARG A 248 -17.34 -4.70 -0.41
N GLY A 249 -16.73 -4.03 -1.37
CA GLY A 249 -16.31 -2.63 -1.30
C GLY A 249 -14.90 -2.42 -0.79
N ILE A 250 -14.51 -2.97 0.34
CA ILE A 250 -13.20 -2.78 0.96
C ILE A 250 -12.46 -4.12 1.10
N SER A 251 -11.24 -4.18 0.61
CA SER A 251 -10.37 -5.35 0.75
C SER A 251 -9.63 -5.32 2.09
N LYS A 252 -10.01 -6.22 3.00
CA LYS A 252 -9.31 -6.38 4.28
C LYS A 252 -7.84 -6.77 4.08
N ILE A 253 -7.56 -7.62 3.09
CA ILE A 253 -6.21 -8.09 2.76
C ILE A 253 -5.35 -6.91 2.29
N SER A 254 -5.84 -6.13 1.31
CA SER A 254 -5.12 -4.96 0.79
C SER A 254 -4.88 -3.90 1.87
N LEU A 255 -5.88 -3.67 2.73
CA LEU A 255 -5.76 -2.73 3.84
C LEU A 255 -4.71 -3.19 4.86
N GLY A 256 -4.71 -4.48 5.23
CA GLY A 256 -3.72 -5.06 6.14
C GLY A 256 -2.30 -4.98 5.60
N LEU A 257 -2.09 -5.30 4.32
CA LEU A 257 -0.79 -5.19 3.65
C LEU A 257 -0.30 -3.75 3.57
N THR A 258 -1.21 -2.81 3.28
CA THR A 258 -0.88 -1.37 3.26
C THR A 258 -0.47 -0.87 4.65
N LEU A 259 -1.18 -1.26 5.70
CA LEU A 259 -0.81 -0.94 7.09
C LEU A 259 0.57 -1.50 7.44
N LYS A 260 0.84 -2.77 7.08
CA LYS A 260 2.15 -3.39 7.27
C LYS A 260 3.26 -2.55 6.61
N GLN A 261 3.12 -2.23 5.32
CA GLN A 261 4.09 -1.43 4.57
C GLN A 261 4.29 -0.02 5.17
N ASN A 262 3.22 0.62 5.62
CA ASN A 262 3.28 1.95 6.23
C ASN A 262 4.03 1.93 7.57
N ILE A 263 3.82 0.90 8.40
CA ILE A 263 4.52 0.71 9.67
C ILE A 263 6.01 0.43 9.42
N GLU A 264 6.33 -0.48 8.51
CA GLU A 264 7.71 -0.85 8.16
C GLU A 264 8.49 0.33 7.58
N ASN A 265 7.90 1.08 6.67
CA ASN A 265 8.55 2.20 6.00
C ASN A 265 8.49 3.51 6.79
N LYS A 266 7.84 3.55 7.95
CA LYS A 266 7.58 4.77 8.75
C LYS A 266 7.03 5.93 7.91
N LYS A 267 6.28 5.62 6.85
CA LYS A 267 5.68 6.57 5.93
C LYS A 267 4.23 6.19 5.70
N LEU A 268 3.32 7.14 5.91
CA LEU A 268 1.92 6.98 5.52
C LEU A 268 1.81 7.08 3.98
N LYS A 269 1.99 5.97 3.30
CA LYS A 269 1.59 5.82 1.90
C LYS A 269 0.14 5.32 1.90
N ILE A 270 -0.78 6.16 1.48
CA ILE A 270 -2.17 5.75 1.27
C ILE A 270 -2.17 4.92 -0.02
N GLY A 271 -2.21 3.59 0.14
CA GLY A 271 -2.35 2.60 -0.92
C GLY A 271 -3.44 1.59 -0.53
N GLY A 272 -3.87 0.74 -1.46
CA GLY A 272 -4.84 -0.34 -1.18
C GLY A 272 -6.30 0.06 -1.37
N SER A 273 -6.60 1.09 -2.16
CA SER A 273 -7.96 1.36 -2.62
C SER A 273 -8.42 0.28 -3.59
N THR A 274 -9.65 -0.20 -3.42
CA THR A 274 -10.29 -1.18 -4.31
C THR A 274 -10.82 -0.53 -5.59
N ILE A 275 -11.13 -1.33 -6.61
CA ILE A 275 -11.82 -0.87 -7.83
C ILE A 275 -13.13 -0.14 -7.47
N SER A 276 -13.90 -0.66 -6.53
CA SER A 276 -15.14 -0.04 -6.07
C SER A 276 -14.92 1.33 -5.42
N GLN A 277 -13.86 1.49 -4.63
CA GLN A 277 -13.48 2.77 -4.05
C GLN A 277 -12.98 3.77 -5.11
N GLN A 278 -12.28 3.30 -6.13
CA GLN A 278 -11.87 4.14 -7.25
C GLN A 278 -13.07 4.61 -8.06
N LEU A 279 -14.08 3.74 -8.30
CA LEU A 279 -15.33 4.10 -8.95
C LEU A 279 -16.05 5.22 -8.17
N VAL A 280 -16.30 5.03 -6.87
CA VAL A 280 -16.94 6.02 -6.01
C VAL A 280 -16.17 7.36 -6.02
N LYS A 281 -14.85 7.30 -5.86
CA LYS A 281 -14.01 8.50 -5.89
C LYS A 281 -14.22 9.32 -7.17
N ASN A 282 -14.22 8.66 -8.32
CA ASN A 282 -14.26 9.34 -9.61
C ASN A 282 -15.67 9.73 -10.04
N CYS A 283 -16.70 8.92 -9.66
CA CYS A 283 -18.10 9.23 -9.95
C CYS A 283 -18.68 10.33 -9.07
N LEU A 284 -18.42 10.25 -7.76
CA LEU A 284 -19.24 10.95 -6.77
C LEU A 284 -18.47 11.99 -5.97
N LEU A 285 -17.14 11.83 -5.82
CA LEU A 285 -16.34 12.70 -4.98
C LEU A 285 -15.48 13.67 -5.80
N ASN A 286 -14.90 14.63 -5.12
CA ASN A 286 -13.96 15.58 -5.71
C ASN A 286 -12.51 15.05 -5.63
N GLY A 287 -11.57 15.73 -6.29
CA GLY A 287 -10.16 15.36 -6.34
C GLY A 287 -9.37 15.61 -5.04
N ASP A 288 -10.03 15.94 -3.93
CA ASP A 288 -9.38 16.30 -2.68
C ASP A 288 -8.62 15.13 -2.05
N ARG A 289 -7.44 15.41 -1.54
CA ARG A 289 -6.60 14.42 -0.86
C ARG A 289 -6.61 14.65 0.66
N CYS A 290 -7.72 14.33 1.31
CA CYS A 290 -7.85 14.47 2.76
C CYS A 290 -8.52 13.23 3.39
N ILE A 291 -8.39 13.07 4.70
CA ILE A 291 -8.89 11.91 5.45
C ILE A 291 -10.41 11.86 5.39
N ILE A 292 -11.09 13.00 5.54
CA ILE A 292 -12.56 13.08 5.51
C ILE A 292 -13.10 12.52 4.20
N ARG A 293 -12.58 12.99 3.06
CA ARG A 293 -12.97 12.47 1.76
C ARG A 293 -12.74 10.96 1.63
N LYS A 294 -11.66 10.44 2.25
CA LYS A 294 -11.38 8.99 2.23
C LYS A 294 -12.35 8.19 3.10
N ILE A 295 -12.84 8.76 4.19
CA ILE A 295 -13.90 8.17 5.01
C ILE A 295 -15.23 8.15 4.21
N GLU A 296 -15.60 9.24 3.56
CA GLU A 296 -16.78 9.30 2.71
C GLU A 296 -16.73 8.27 1.57
N GLU A 297 -15.59 8.16 0.90
CA GLU A 297 -15.35 7.15 -0.12
C GLU A 297 -15.62 5.74 0.42
N ALA A 298 -15.14 5.44 1.62
CA ALA A 298 -15.34 4.14 2.26
C ALA A 298 -16.83 3.90 2.60
N ILE A 299 -17.51 4.88 3.18
CA ILE A 299 -18.94 4.79 3.54
C ILE A 299 -19.78 4.55 2.28
N ILE A 300 -19.64 5.39 1.27
CA ILE A 300 -20.41 5.28 0.02
C ILE A 300 -20.13 3.95 -0.68
N THR A 301 -18.87 3.50 -0.69
CA THR A 301 -18.50 2.20 -1.28
C THR A 301 -19.19 1.03 -0.57
N LEU A 302 -19.22 1.06 0.75
CA LEU A 302 -19.92 0.04 1.55
C LEU A 302 -21.43 0.06 1.30
N LEU A 303 -22.05 1.24 1.20
CA LEU A 303 -23.45 1.38 0.86
C LEU A 303 -23.74 0.83 -0.54
N MET A 304 -22.94 1.21 -1.52
CA MET A 304 -23.09 0.77 -2.91
C MET A 304 -23.11 -0.76 -3.05
N GLU A 305 -22.18 -1.48 -2.40
CA GLU A 305 -22.08 -2.92 -2.56
C GLU A 305 -22.88 -3.73 -1.54
N ASN A 306 -23.13 -3.23 -0.33
CA ASN A 306 -23.81 -4.01 0.72
C ASN A 306 -25.30 -3.65 0.86
N TYR A 307 -25.67 -2.40 0.70
CA TYR A 307 -27.05 -1.96 0.81
C TYR A 307 -27.77 -1.96 -0.54
N TYR A 308 -27.22 -1.23 -1.53
CA TYR A 308 -27.77 -1.19 -2.89
C TYR A 308 -27.44 -2.42 -3.74
N LYS A 309 -26.54 -3.28 -3.24
CA LYS A 309 -26.17 -4.58 -3.84
C LYS A 309 -25.72 -4.48 -5.30
N LEU A 310 -25.06 -3.39 -5.68
CA LEU A 310 -24.51 -3.24 -7.03
C LEU A 310 -23.58 -4.43 -7.35
N SER A 311 -23.80 -5.05 -8.50
CA SER A 311 -23.06 -6.26 -8.87
C SER A 311 -21.61 -5.96 -9.23
N LYS A 312 -20.73 -6.93 -9.04
CA LYS A 312 -19.31 -6.80 -9.46
C LYS A 312 -19.17 -6.57 -10.97
N LYS A 313 -20.09 -7.09 -11.78
CA LYS A 313 -20.11 -6.85 -13.23
C LYS A 313 -20.46 -5.40 -13.54
N ASP A 314 -21.47 -4.84 -12.90
CA ASP A 314 -21.86 -3.44 -13.09
C ASP A 314 -20.77 -2.47 -12.64
N ILE A 315 -20.10 -2.78 -11.51
CA ILE A 315 -18.97 -2.00 -11.03
C ILE A 315 -17.82 -2.01 -12.05
N LEU A 316 -17.47 -3.18 -12.59
CA LEU A 316 -16.41 -3.29 -13.60
C LEU A 316 -16.79 -2.60 -14.91
N GLU A 317 -18.04 -2.74 -15.36
CA GLU A 317 -18.52 -2.05 -16.57
C GLU A 317 -18.40 -0.53 -16.43
N LEU A 318 -18.90 0.03 -15.33
CA LEU A 318 -18.78 1.46 -15.07
C LEU A 318 -17.31 1.88 -14.94
N TYR A 319 -16.53 1.14 -14.16
CA TYR A 319 -15.12 1.41 -13.92
C TYR A 319 -14.31 1.46 -15.20
N LEU A 320 -14.43 0.45 -16.06
CA LEU A 320 -13.68 0.34 -17.31
C LEU A 320 -14.10 1.37 -18.38
N ASN A 321 -15.27 1.99 -18.23
CA ASN A 321 -15.72 3.08 -19.09
C ASN A 321 -15.45 4.48 -18.52
N MET A 322 -15.03 4.61 -17.23
CA MET A 322 -14.82 5.91 -16.60
C MET A 322 -13.37 6.21 -16.25
N ILE A 323 -12.46 5.22 -16.30
CA ILE A 323 -11.04 5.46 -16.00
C ILE A 323 -10.49 6.49 -16.97
N GLU A 324 -9.83 7.52 -16.43
CA GLU A 324 -9.06 8.46 -17.24
C GLU A 324 -7.69 7.84 -17.60
N PHE A 325 -7.32 7.90 -18.88
CA PHE A 325 -6.05 7.40 -19.39
C PHE A 325 -5.14 8.51 -19.95
N ALA A 326 -5.74 9.61 -20.40
CA ALA A 326 -5.05 10.83 -20.84
C ALA A 326 -5.99 12.01 -20.62
N PRO A 327 -5.56 13.27 -20.78
CA PRO A 327 -6.43 14.43 -20.67
C PRO A 327 -7.71 14.26 -21.50
N ASN A 328 -8.87 14.17 -20.84
CA ASN A 328 -10.19 13.96 -21.47
C ASN A 328 -10.38 12.64 -22.26
N VAL A 329 -9.51 11.65 -22.05
CA VAL A 329 -9.66 10.30 -22.64
C VAL A 329 -10.10 9.34 -21.53
N TYR A 330 -11.37 8.92 -21.60
CA TYR A 330 -11.98 8.05 -20.61
C TYR A 330 -12.34 6.70 -21.20
N GLY A 331 -12.17 5.66 -20.40
CA GLY A 331 -12.55 4.28 -20.70
C GLY A 331 -11.55 3.54 -21.58
N ILE A 332 -11.65 2.21 -21.49
CA ILE A 332 -10.67 1.28 -22.06
C ILE A 332 -10.67 1.27 -23.59
N GLU A 333 -11.83 1.43 -24.23
CA GLU A 333 -11.97 1.44 -25.68
C GLU A 333 -11.38 2.70 -26.29
N ASP A 334 -11.70 3.87 -25.69
CA ASP A 334 -11.17 5.15 -26.16
C ASP A 334 -9.67 5.25 -25.91
N ALA A 335 -9.18 4.72 -24.77
CA ALA A 335 -7.74 4.63 -24.49
C ALA A 335 -6.99 3.73 -25.47
N SER A 336 -7.60 2.59 -25.84
CA SER A 336 -7.04 1.67 -26.82
C SER A 336 -6.85 2.35 -28.18
N LYS A 337 -7.86 3.06 -28.64
CA LYS A 337 -7.80 3.84 -29.89
C LYS A 337 -6.79 4.98 -29.79
N TYR A 338 -6.78 5.69 -28.64
CA TYR A 338 -5.93 6.86 -28.42
C TYR A 338 -4.43 6.53 -28.40
N TYR A 339 -4.05 5.43 -27.75
CA TYR A 339 -2.64 5.06 -27.63
C TYR A 339 -2.15 4.11 -28.74
N PHE A 340 -3.01 3.22 -29.22
CA PHE A 340 -2.60 2.12 -30.10
C PHE A 340 -3.31 2.09 -31.46
N GLY A 341 -4.33 2.93 -31.67
CA GLY A 341 -5.12 2.95 -32.91
C GLY A 341 -5.95 1.68 -33.13
N LYS A 342 -6.21 0.91 -32.08
CA LYS A 342 -6.87 -0.40 -32.10
C LYS A 342 -8.12 -0.39 -31.25
N LYS A 343 -9.06 -1.31 -31.54
CA LYS A 343 -10.12 -1.64 -30.59
C LYS A 343 -9.56 -2.41 -29.41
N CYS A 344 -10.20 -2.36 -28.26
CA CYS A 344 -9.69 -3.01 -27.05
C CYS A 344 -9.58 -4.54 -27.18
N ASN A 345 -10.37 -5.18 -28.04
CA ASN A 345 -10.28 -6.62 -28.31
C ASN A 345 -9.10 -7.01 -29.21
N GLU A 346 -8.41 -6.05 -29.80
CA GLU A 346 -7.22 -6.26 -30.65
C GLU A 346 -5.90 -6.01 -29.90
N LEU A 347 -5.99 -5.60 -28.64
CA LEU A 347 -4.80 -5.30 -27.83
C LEU A 347 -4.02 -6.57 -27.48
N SER A 348 -2.70 -6.49 -27.65
CA SER A 348 -1.77 -7.48 -27.09
C SER A 348 -1.73 -7.41 -25.56
N THR A 349 -1.27 -8.49 -24.92
CA THR A 349 -1.06 -8.52 -23.45
C THR A 349 -0.19 -7.37 -22.95
N ILE A 350 0.85 -7.02 -23.71
CA ILE A 350 1.76 -5.93 -23.35
C ILE A 350 1.03 -4.58 -23.38
N GLU A 351 0.24 -4.32 -24.42
CA GLU A 351 -0.54 -3.08 -24.54
C GLU A 351 -1.58 -2.98 -23.41
N ILE A 352 -2.21 -4.10 -23.02
CA ILE A 352 -3.11 -4.13 -21.87
C ILE A 352 -2.35 -3.81 -20.56
N LEU A 353 -1.16 -4.36 -20.36
CA LEU A 353 -0.32 -4.04 -19.20
C LEU A 353 0.13 -2.58 -19.20
N VAL A 354 0.37 -1.97 -20.36
CA VAL A 354 0.62 -0.53 -20.46
C VAL A 354 -0.59 0.24 -19.95
N LEU A 355 -1.79 -0.09 -20.41
CA LEU A 355 -3.01 0.59 -19.94
C LEU A 355 -3.17 0.46 -18.43
N THR A 356 -2.89 -0.70 -17.83
CA THR A 356 -2.94 -0.83 -16.36
C THR A 356 -1.89 0.02 -15.64
N TYR A 357 -0.71 0.24 -16.25
CA TYR A 357 0.30 1.12 -15.69
C TYR A 357 -0.13 2.60 -15.65
N ILE A 358 -0.97 3.01 -16.60
CA ILE A 358 -1.47 4.38 -16.71
C ILE A 358 -2.46 4.72 -15.59
N ILE A 359 -3.33 3.78 -15.19
CA ILE A 359 -4.48 4.00 -14.30
C ILE A 359 -4.17 4.82 -13.03
N PRO A 360 -3.08 4.55 -12.27
CA PRO A 360 -2.82 5.29 -11.04
C PRO A 360 -2.47 6.77 -11.25
N ARG A 361 -1.90 7.14 -12.42
CA ARG A 361 -1.37 8.48 -12.69
C ARG A 361 -1.45 8.84 -14.18
N PRO A 362 -2.64 8.96 -14.77
CA PRO A 362 -2.79 9.14 -16.23
C PRO A 362 -2.11 10.39 -16.76
N LEU A 363 -2.28 11.54 -16.12
CA LEU A 363 -1.68 12.80 -16.60
C LEU A 363 -0.15 12.77 -16.52
N HIS A 364 0.39 12.21 -15.44
CA HIS A 364 1.86 12.07 -15.31
C HIS A 364 2.44 11.09 -16.34
N PHE A 365 1.72 10.00 -16.63
CA PHE A 365 2.12 9.09 -17.71
C PHE A 365 2.12 9.80 -19.07
N TYR A 366 1.05 10.55 -19.37
CA TYR A 366 0.91 11.30 -20.61
C TYR A 366 2.08 12.25 -20.84
N GLU A 367 2.41 13.07 -19.83
CA GLU A 367 3.55 13.99 -19.89
C GLU A 367 4.90 13.25 -20.04
N ALA A 368 5.08 12.18 -19.28
CA ALA A 368 6.31 11.39 -19.33
C ALA A 368 6.48 10.66 -20.68
N LEU A 369 5.37 10.25 -21.32
CA LEU A 369 5.38 9.61 -22.64
C LEU A 369 5.73 10.61 -23.75
N LEU A 370 5.15 11.81 -23.73
CA LEU A 370 5.51 12.89 -24.67
C LEU A 370 7.01 13.21 -24.63
N ASN A 371 7.58 13.21 -23.43
CA ASN A 371 9.00 13.51 -23.20
C ASN A 371 9.90 12.25 -23.30
N LYS A 372 9.34 11.05 -23.52
CA LYS A 372 10.04 9.75 -23.60
C LYS A 372 11.07 9.54 -22.49
N THR A 373 10.70 9.88 -21.26
CA THR A 373 11.62 9.90 -20.11
C THR A 373 12.19 8.53 -19.78
N ASP A 374 13.48 8.44 -19.43
CA ASP A 374 14.12 7.16 -19.06
C ASP A 374 13.50 6.54 -17.81
N GLN A 375 13.00 7.37 -16.90
CA GLN A 375 12.26 6.89 -15.73
C GLN A 375 10.96 6.17 -16.13
N LEU A 376 10.23 6.69 -17.14
CA LEU A 376 9.04 6.02 -17.67
C LEU A 376 9.41 4.68 -18.28
N LYS A 377 10.43 4.63 -19.14
CA LYS A 377 10.89 3.41 -19.82
C LYS A 377 11.22 2.32 -18.79
N ARG A 378 12.02 2.64 -17.76
CA ARG A 378 12.37 1.72 -16.68
C ARG A 378 11.15 1.24 -15.89
N ASN A 379 10.29 2.16 -15.47
CA ASN A 379 9.14 1.82 -14.64
C ASN A 379 8.11 0.98 -15.39
N LEU A 380 7.87 1.30 -16.66
CA LEU A 380 6.93 0.56 -17.52
C LEU A 380 7.45 -0.85 -17.82
N LYS A 381 8.73 -0.98 -18.15
CA LYS A 381 9.40 -2.28 -18.31
C LYS A 381 9.24 -3.13 -17.04
N ASN A 382 9.55 -2.56 -15.86
CA ASN A 382 9.42 -3.25 -14.57
C ASN A 382 7.96 -3.66 -14.27
N HIS A 383 6.98 -2.83 -14.63
CA HIS A 383 5.57 -3.16 -14.47
C HIS A 383 5.17 -4.37 -15.30
N ILE A 384 5.56 -4.39 -16.57
CA ILE A 384 5.28 -5.49 -17.49
C ILE A 384 5.91 -6.79 -16.95
N TYR A 385 7.21 -6.79 -16.65
CA TYR A 385 7.91 -7.96 -16.13
C TYR A 385 7.37 -8.47 -14.80
N ARG A 386 6.84 -7.58 -13.94
CA ARG A 386 6.23 -7.94 -12.68
C ARG A 386 4.91 -8.68 -12.86
N PHE A 387 4.05 -8.21 -13.74
CA PHE A 387 2.68 -8.74 -13.85
C PHE A 387 2.52 -9.85 -14.90
N TYR A 388 3.31 -9.86 -15.96
CA TYR A 388 3.23 -10.86 -17.01
C TYR A 388 3.26 -12.32 -16.48
N PRO A 389 4.22 -12.71 -15.61
CA PRO A 389 4.23 -14.06 -15.01
C PRO A 389 3.00 -14.35 -14.16
N THR A 390 2.47 -13.34 -13.48
CA THR A 390 1.27 -13.48 -12.66
C THR A 390 0.04 -13.79 -13.50
N LEU A 391 -0.08 -13.18 -14.69
CA LEU A 391 -1.19 -13.41 -15.62
C LEU A 391 -1.15 -14.84 -16.20
N ILE A 392 0.04 -15.35 -16.51
CA ILE A 392 0.24 -16.76 -16.93
C ILE A 392 -0.18 -17.70 -15.81
N ALA A 393 0.34 -17.47 -14.58
CA ALA A 393 0.03 -18.32 -13.42
C ALA A 393 -1.47 -18.36 -13.10
N LYS A 394 -2.18 -17.26 -13.34
CA LYS A 394 -3.64 -17.17 -13.19
C LYS A 394 -4.43 -17.65 -14.41
N LYS A 395 -3.77 -18.14 -15.46
CA LYS A 395 -4.39 -18.57 -16.72
C LYS A 395 -5.24 -17.49 -17.41
N ILE A 396 -4.90 -16.22 -17.21
CA ILE A 396 -5.55 -15.09 -17.86
C ILE A 396 -5.02 -14.95 -19.28
N ILE A 397 -3.74 -15.26 -19.48
CA ILE A 397 -3.06 -15.30 -20.78
C ILE A 397 -2.41 -16.67 -20.97
N GLN A 398 -2.24 -17.07 -22.23
CA GLN A 398 -1.42 -18.21 -22.58
C GLN A 398 0.05 -17.82 -22.60
N GLU A 399 0.92 -18.81 -22.44
CA GLU A 399 2.37 -18.57 -22.46
C GLU A 399 2.82 -18.39 -23.92
N ASP A 400 2.95 -17.13 -24.37
CA ASP A 400 3.52 -16.80 -25.67
C ASP A 400 5.04 -16.72 -25.61
N ASN A 401 5.72 -17.01 -26.73
CA ASN A 401 7.19 -16.92 -26.88
C ASN A 401 7.77 -15.50 -26.72
N VAL A 402 6.99 -14.51 -26.34
CA VAL A 402 7.38 -13.10 -26.11
C VAL A 402 8.23 -12.92 -24.83
N LYS A 403 8.72 -14.01 -24.25
CA LYS A 403 9.20 -14.12 -22.86
C LYS A 403 10.37 -13.25 -22.43
N HIS A 404 11.27 -12.79 -23.30
CA HIS A 404 12.55 -12.28 -22.78
C HIS A 404 13.13 -11.02 -23.43
N ASN A 405 12.51 -10.41 -24.44
CA ASN A 405 13.11 -9.23 -25.09
C ASN A 405 12.08 -8.24 -25.62
N ILE A 406 11.31 -7.62 -24.71
CA ILE A 406 10.45 -6.50 -25.12
C ILE A 406 11.36 -5.31 -25.40
N LYS A 407 11.63 -5.08 -26.71
CA LYS A 407 12.49 -3.99 -27.15
C LYS A 407 11.87 -2.61 -27.00
N GLY A 408 10.54 -2.54 -26.95
CA GLY A 408 9.79 -1.30 -26.84
C GLY A 408 8.31 -1.50 -27.12
N ILE A 409 7.58 -0.40 -27.18
CA ILE A 409 6.13 -0.36 -27.40
C ILE A 409 5.83 0.64 -28.51
N ASN A 410 5.01 0.21 -29.47
CA ASN A 410 4.49 1.09 -30.51
C ASN A 410 3.24 1.80 -30.02
N PHE A 411 3.29 3.11 -29.94
CA PHE A 411 2.15 3.99 -29.80
C PHE A 411 1.86 4.67 -31.15
N ILE A 412 0.64 5.11 -31.35
CA ILE A 412 0.35 5.95 -32.53
C ILE A 412 0.91 7.37 -32.33
N GLU A 413 1.00 8.14 -33.43
CA GLU A 413 1.39 9.55 -33.34
C GLU A 413 0.45 10.35 -32.41
N PRO A 414 0.96 11.31 -31.61
CA PRO A 414 2.33 11.87 -31.67
C PRO A 414 3.38 11.12 -30.83
N PHE A 415 3.06 9.99 -30.20
CA PHE A 415 3.95 9.30 -29.26
C PHE A 415 5.00 8.46 -29.97
N GLY A 416 4.61 7.74 -31.04
CA GLY A 416 5.48 6.88 -31.81
C GLY A 416 6.08 5.73 -30.99
N TYR A 417 7.25 5.23 -31.41
CA TYR A 417 7.89 4.11 -30.74
C TYR A 417 8.62 4.54 -29.46
N LEU A 418 8.26 3.92 -28.35
CA LEU A 418 8.97 4.03 -27.08
C LEU A 418 9.94 2.86 -26.98
N GLU A 419 11.19 3.08 -27.35
CA GLU A 419 12.23 2.09 -27.17
C GLU A 419 12.57 1.96 -25.69
N PHE A 420 12.48 0.75 -25.17
CA PHE A 420 13.11 0.45 -23.90
C PHE A 420 14.60 0.40 -24.17
N GLU A 421 15.37 1.24 -23.48
CA GLU A 421 16.82 1.22 -23.62
C GLU A 421 17.29 -0.22 -23.75
N LYS A 422 18.05 -0.51 -24.82
CA LYS A 422 18.96 -1.64 -24.76
C LYS A 422 19.78 -1.37 -23.50
N THR A 423 19.42 -2.03 -22.40
CA THR A 423 20.41 -2.23 -21.37
C THR A 423 21.61 -2.72 -22.16
N GLN A 424 22.69 -1.95 -22.16
CA GLN A 424 23.96 -2.35 -22.78
C GLN A 424 24.14 -3.80 -22.33
N GLU A 425 24.07 -4.75 -23.28
CA GLU A 425 24.07 -6.17 -22.92
C GLU A 425 25.24 -6.37 -21.97
N ARG A 426 24.93 -6.67 -20.71
CA ARG A 426 25.98 -6.89 -19.74
C ARG A 426 26.84 -8.03 -20.26
N ALA A 427 28.13 -7.83 -20.35
CA ALA A 427 29.06 -8.89 -20.67
C ALA A 427 29.05 -9.90 -19.51
N ILE A 428 28.06 -10.80 -19.50
CA ILE A 428 27.90 -11.83 -18.47
C ILE A 428 28.85 -12.97 -18.81
N ASP A 429 29.81 -13.20 -17.90
CA ASP A 429 30.81 -14.26 -18.00
C ASP A 429 30.81 -15.20 -16.79
N THR A 430 30.04 -14.88 -15.74
CA THR A 430 30.08 -15.62 -14.49
C THR A 430 28.68 -15.81 -13.89
N ILE A 431 28.39 -17.00 -13.39
CA ILE A 431 27.30 -17.28 -12.44
C ILE A 431 27.91 -17.39 -11.05
N ILE A 432 27.33 -16.71 -10.08
CA ILE A 432 27.72 -16.85 -8.67
C ILE A 432 26.58 -17.46 -7.88
N LEU A 433 26.83 -18.62 -7.28
CA LEU A 433 25.86 -19.35 -6.49
C LEU A 433 25.87 -18.87 -5.04
N HIS A 434 24.67 -18.70 -4.48
CA HIS A 434 24.43 -18.20 -3.14
C HIS A 434 23.40 -19.04 -2.39
N CYS A 435 23.38 -18.92 -1.08
CA CYS A 435 22.26 -19.27 -0.21
C CYS A 435 21.70 -18.01 0.47
N SER A 436 20.44 -18.07 0.90
CA SER A 436 19.79 -16.97 1.62
C SER A 436 20.30 -16.81 3.07
N ALA A 437 21.12 -17.74 3.56
CA ALA A 437 21.54 -17.86 4.96
C ALA A 437 20.31 -17.88 5.91
N THR A 438 19.34 -18.72 5.58
CA THR A 438 18.15 -19.02 6.37
C THR A 438 18.14 -20.46 6.83
N LYS A 439 17.41 -20.75 7.90
CA LYS A 439 17.35 -22.12 8.45
C LYS A 439 16.67 -23.07 7.48
N GLU A 440 17.05 -24.34 7.56
CA GLU A 440 16.37 -25.42 6.84
C GLU A 440 14.87 -25.42 7.16
N ASN A 441 14.04 -25.63 6.15
CA ASN A 441 12.56 -25.61 6.22
C ASN A 441 11.92 -24.26 6.59
N GLU A 442 12.66 -23.17 6.59
CA GLU A 442 12.11 -21.83 6.76
C GLU A 442 11.53 -21.32 5.43
N ASP A 443 10.21 -21.07 5.40
CA ASP A 443 9.53 -20.57 4.20
C ASP A 443 9.87 -19.09 3.97
N VAL A 444 10.88 -18.84 3.14
CA VAL A 444 11.40 -17.51 2.82
C VAL A 444 11.07 -17.17 1.38
N THR A 445 10.50 -16.00 1.19
CA THR A 445 10.12 -15.49 -0.13
C THR A 445 11.12 -14.47 -0.66
N ILE A 446 11.06 -14.23 -1.97
CA ILE A 446 11.85 -13.19 -2.63
C ILE A 446 11.59 -11.79 -2.03
N ASN A 447 10.37 -11.53 -1.54
CA ASN A 447 10.02 -10.27 -0.91
C ASN A 447 10.64 -10.12 0.49
N ASP A 448 10.87 -11.23 1.19
CA ASP A 448 11.58 -11.21 2.47
C ASP A 448 13.06 -10.89 2.24
N ILE A 449 13.70 -11.55 1.27
CA ILE A 449 15.09 -11.28 0.89
C ILE A 449 15.23 -9.83 0.39
N ARG A 450 14.29 -9.35 -0.44
CA ARG A 450 14.28 -7.96 -0.92
C ARG A 450 14.21 -6.97 0.24
N ARG A 451 13.33 -7.21 1.21
CA ARG A 451 13.21 -6.39 2.41
C ARG A 451 14.51 -6.33 3.20
N TRP A 452 15.13 -7.48 3.48
CA TRP A 452 16.41 -7.54 4.20
C TRP A 452 17.54 -6.80 3.49
N HIS A 453 17.54 -6.84 2.15
CA HIS A 453 18.52 -6.10 1.36
C HIS A 453 18.27 -4.60 1.41
N ILE A 454 17.02 -4.15 1.32
CA ILE A 454 16.64 -2.72 1.45
C ILE A 454 16.96 -2.21 2.86
N GLU A 455 16.72 -2.98 3.90
CA GLU A 455 17.08 -2.65 5.28
C GLU A 455 18.60 -2.49 5.48
N LYS A 456 19.40 -3.21 4.70
CA LYS A 456 20.86 -3.08 4.64
C LYS A 456 21.35 -1.94 3.74
N GLY A 457 20.44 -1.13 3.19
CA GLY A 457 20.77 0.02 2.36
C GLY A 457 20.86 -0.25 0.85
N TYR A 458 20.47 -1.44 0.39
CA TYR A 458 20.41 -1.74 -1.04
C TYR A 458 19.17 -1.12 -1.68
N ASN A 459 19.26 -0.79 -2.97
CA ASN A 459 18.12 -0.22 -3.70
C ASN A 459 17.03 -1.25 -4.05
N ASP A 460 17.40 -2.54 -4.11
CA ASP A 460 16.52 -3.69 -4.40
C ASP A 460 17.20 -4.98 -3.92
N ILE A 461 16.53 -6.16 -4.15
CA ILE A 461 17.16 -7.46 -3.94
C ILE A 461 18.46 -7.57 -4.74
N GLY A 462 19.49 -8.15 -4.15
CA GLY A 462 20.81 -8.29 -4.78
C GLY A 462 20.91 -9.41 -5.82
N TYR A 463 20.10 -10.47 -5.68
CA TYR A 463 20.13 -11.67 -6.51
C TYR A 463 19.25 -11.52 -7.76
N HIS A 464 19.66 -12.14 -8.87
CA HIS A 464 18.89 -12.19 -10.11
C HIS A 464 17.82 -13.29 -10.04
N TYR A 465 18.16 -14.44 -9.44
CA TYR A 465 17.24 -15.57 -9.28
C TYR A 465 17.25 -16.08 -7.84
N VAL A 466 16.08 -16.50 -7.37
CA VAL A 466 15.91 -17.15 -6.06
C VAL A 466 15.16 -18.46 -6.26
N ILE A 467 15.70 -19.56 -5.76
CA ILE A 467 15.11 -20.89 -5.82
C ILE A 467 14.51 -21.20 -4.45
N TYR A 468 13.19 -21.37 -4.39
CA TYR A 468 12.49 -21.70 -3.15
C TYR A 468 12.65 -23.18 -2.78
N ILE A 469 12.25 -23.55 -1.56
CA ILE A 469 12.36 -24.92 -1.04
C ILE A 469 11.55 -25.92 -1.89
N ASP A 470 10.45 -25.51 -2.50
CA ASP A 470 9.65 -26.32 -3.42
C ASP A 470 10.27 -26.48 -4.81
N GLY A 471 11.44 -25.89 -5.04
CA GLY A 471 12.16 -25.88 -6.32
C GLY A 471 11.68 -24.81 -7.30
N SER A 472 10.65 -24.01 -6.98
CA SER A 472 10.19 -22.94 -7.86
C SER A 472 11.26 -21.84 -7.97
N VAL A 473 11.46 -21.35 -9.22
CA VAL A 473 12.44 -20.31 -9.54
C VAL A 473 11.74 -18.97 -9.65
N HIS A 474 12.23 -17.98 -8.93
CA HIS A 474 11.68 -16.63 -8.88
C HIS A 474 12.69 -15.61 -9.35
N ILE A 475 12.26 -14.67 -10.21
CA ILE A 475 13.09 -13.59 -10.71
C ILE A 475 13.15 -12.49 -9.65
N GLY A 476 14.36 -12.15 -9.23
CA GLY A 476 14.65 -11.09 -8.28
C GLY A 476 14.93 -9.76 -8.98
N ARG A 477 16.19 -9.50 -9.25
CA ARG A 477 16.66 -8.38 -10.04
C ARG A 477 16.70 -8.79 -11.51
N ASP A 478 16.35 -7.88 -12.41
CA ASP A 478 16.48 -8.14 -13.85
C ASP A 478 17.94 -8.50 -14.17
N GLN A 479 18.14 -9.54 -15.00
CA GLN A 479 19.48 -10.01 -15.37
C GLN A 479 20.32 -8.96 -16.11
N GLU A 480 19.66 -7.98 -16.75
CA GLU A 480 20.32 -6.88 -17.46
C GLU A 480 20.74 -5.74 -16.51
N ILE A 481 20.35 -5.80 -15.24
CA ILE A 481 20.75 -4.85 -14.21
C ILE A 481 21.85 -5.48 -13.37
N GLU A 482 22.91 -4.72 -13.10
CA GLU A 482 23.99 -5.14 -12.22
C GLU A 482 23.45 -5.62 -10.87
N GLY A 483 23.88 -6.79 -10.41
CA GLY A 483 23.49 -7.36 -9.13
C GLY A 483 24.04 -6.56 -7.94
N ALA A 484 23.68 -6.98 -6.73
CA ALA A 484 24.28 -6.52 -5.49
C ALA A 484 24.47 -7.74 -4.55
N HIS A 485 25.13 -8.79 -5.06
CA HIS A 485 25.28 -10.07 -4.39
C HIS A 485 26.74 -10.46 -4.09
N CYS A 486 27.69 -9.92 -4.85
CA CYS A 486 29.12 -10.20 -4.67
C CYS A 486 29.95 -8.95 -5.01
N LEU A 487 30.49 -8.30 -3.98
CA LEU A 487 31.24 -7.05 -4.14
C LEU A 487 32.45 -7.27 -5.08
N GLY A 488 32.59 -6.38 -6.07
CA GLY A 488 33.65 -6.44 -7.08
C GLY A 488 33.37 -7.37 -8.26
N ASN A 489 32.31 -8.22 -8.18
CA ASN A 489 31.96 -9.18 -9.22
C ASN A 489 30.51 -9.02 -9.74
N ASN A 490 29.82 -7.95 -9.36
CA ASN A 490 28.41 -7.77 -9.73
C ASN A 490 28.21 -7.41 -11.22
N ALA A 491 29.15 -6.67 -11.82
CA ALA A 491 28.98 -6.05 -13.14
C ALA A 491 28.81 -7.09 -14.26
N ASN A 492 29.50 -8.23 -14.18
CA ASN A 492 29.55 -9.26 -15.21
C ASN A 492 29.00 -10.64 -14.75
N SER A 493 28.27 -10.70 -13.65
CA SER A 493 27.78 -11.96 -13.09
C SER A 493 26.27 -12.02 -12.90
N ILE A 494 25.74 -13.25 -12.91
CA ILE A 494 24.39 -13.60 -12.50
C ILE A 494 24.42 -14.21 -11.10
N GLY A 495 23.77 -13.59 -10.13
CA GLY A 495 23.61 -14.17 -8.79
C GLY A 495 22.37 -15.07 -8.71
N ILE A 496 22.57 -16.35 -8.41
CA ILE A 496 21.52 -17.34 -8.16
C ILE A 496 21.58 -17.73 -6.68
N CYS A 497 20.48 -17.52 -5.97
CA CYS A 497 20.36 -17.81 -4.54
C CYS A 497 19.34 -18.93 -4.32
N TYR A 498 19.66 -19.96 -3.53
CA TYR A 498 18.67 -20.89 -3.03
C TYR A 498 18.26 -20.52 -1.59
N VAL A 499 16.99 -20.80 -1.23
CA VAL A 499 16.48 -20.59 0.13
C VAL A 499 17.01 -21.71 1.03
N GLY A 500 17.78 -21.33 2.07
CA GLY A 500 18.43 -22.23 2.99
C GLY A 500 19.86 -21.81 3.32
N GLY A 501 20.72 -22.77 3.61
CA GLY A 501 22.16 -22.58 3.90
C GLY A 501 22.53 -22.66 5.37
N LEU A 502 21.55 -22.81 6.29
CA LEU A 502 21.79 -22.98 7.72
C LEU A 502 21.01 -24.20 8.26
N ASP A 503 21.59 -24.91 9.22
CA ASP A 503 20.90 -25.93 9.98
C ASP A 503 19.85 -25.34 10.95
N SER A 504 19.15 -26.19 11.70
CA SER A 504 18.17 -25.78 12.70
C SER A 504 18.76 -24.93 13.83
N LEU A 505 20.06 -25.07 14.10
CA LEU A 505 20.80 -24.31 15.11
C LEU A 505 21.33 -22.96 14.56
N GLY A 506 21.37 -22.81 13.23
CA GLY A 506 21.87 -21.60 12.57
C GLY A 506 23.33 -21.68 12.11
N ASN A 507 23.91 -22.88 12.07
CA ASN A 507 25.26 -23.09 11.54
C ASN A 507 25.23 -23.29 10.02
N PRO A 508 26.27 -22.90 9.28
CA PRO A 508 26.39 -23.16 7.85
C PRO A 508 26.26 -24.64 7.52
N LYS A 509 25.34 -24.97 6.63
CA LYS A 509 25.04 -26.34 6.21
C LYS A 509 24.53 -26.37 4.78
N ASN A 510 24.96 -27.34 3.99
CA ASN A 510 24.31 -27.61 2.71
C ASN A 510 22.89 -28.12 2.95
N THR A 511 21.89 -27.27 2.67
CA THR A 511 20.47 -27.57 2.82
C THR A 511 19.75 -27.69 1.48
N LEU A 512 20.50 -27.76 0.35
CA LEU A 512 19.93 -27.98 -0.97
C LEU A 512 19.15 -29.32 -1.00
N ASN A 513 17.86 -29.22 -1.23
CA ASN A 513 17.05 -30.41 -1.45
C ASN A 513 17.05 -30.83 -2.93
N LYS A 514 16.48 -31.99 -3.25
CA LYS A 514 16.44 -32.54 -4.60
C LYS A 514 15.79 -31.60 -5.61
N LYS A 515 14.66 -30.98 -5.27
CA LYS A 515 13.92 -30.06 -6.15
C LYS A 515 14.70 -28.77 -6.43
N GLN A 516 15.35 -28.22 -5.40
CA GLN A 516 16.22 -27.05 -5.57
C GLN A 516 17.43 -27.38 -6.43
N THR A 517 18.03 -28.55 -6.23
CA THR A 517 19.15 -29.06 -7.03
C THR A 517 18.78 -29.17 -8.50
N GLU A 518 17.64 -29.78 -8.83
CA GLU A 518 17.14 -29.93 -10.20
C GLU A 518 16.93 -28.56 -10.88
N SER A 519 16.35 -27.58 -10.15
CA SER A 519 16.12 -26.24 -10.65
C SER A 519 17.43 -25.44 -10.84
N LEU A 520 18.39 -25.61 -9.93
CA LEU A 520 19.70 -24.98 -10.04
C LEU A 520 20.48 -25.51 -11.26
N ILE A 521 20.49 -26.82 -11.46
CA ILE A 521 21.09 -27.46 -12.66
C ILE A 521 20.46 -26.92 -13.94
N LYS A 522 19.11 -26.86 -13.98
CA LYS A 522 18.39 -26.36 -15.14
C LYS A 522 18.76 -24.91 -15.45
N LEU A 523 18.82 -24.04 -14.44
CA LEU A 523 19.25 -22.65 -14.62
C LEU A 523 20.70 -22.54 -15.13
N CYS A 524 21.62 -23.30 -14.54
CA CYS A 524 23.01 -23.31 -14.96
C CYS A 524 23.15 -23.74 -16.43
N ARG A 525 22.40 -24.76 -16.88
CA ARG A 525 22.39 -25.19 -18.29
C ARG A 525 21.84 -24.11 -19.22
N ILE A 526 20.72 -23.49 -18.88
CA ILE A 526 20.15 -22.37 -19.67
C ILE A 526 21.19 -21.27 -19.88
N PHE A 527 21.95 -20.92 -18.84
CA PHE A 527 22.98 -19.88 -18.97
C PHE A 527 24.23 -20.36 -19.71
N LYS A 528 24.61 -21.63 -19.60
CA LYS A 528 25.70 -22.20 -20.42
C LYS A 528 25.36 -22.23 -21.89
N ASP A 529 24.10 -22.57 -22.24
CA ASP A 529 23.62 -22.54 -23.62
C ASP A 529 23.62 -21.10 -24.19
N LYS A 530 23.24 -20.11 -23.36
CA LYS A 530 23.24 -18.70 -23.76
C LYS A 530 24.65 -18.08 -23.82
N TYR A 531 25.52 -18.50 -22.91
CA TYR A 531 26.89 -17.98 -22.75
C TYR A 531 27.86 -19.17 -22.65
N PRO A 532 28.35 -19.73 -23.76
CA PRO A 532 29.12 -21.00 -23.77
C PRO A 532 30.37 -21.01 -22.87
N ASN A 533 30.98 -19.86 -22.63
CA ASN A 533 32.21 -19.73 -21.82
C ASN A 533 31.92 -19.25 -20.38
N ILE A 534 30.66 -19.28 -19.93
CA ILE A 534 30.29 -18.79 -18.60
C ILE A 534 30.91 -19.65 -17.48
N LYS A 535 31.54 -19.00 -16.52
CA LYS A 535 32.09 -19.64 -15.32
C LYS A 535 30.97 -19.78 -14.27
N ILE A 536 30.99 -20.85 -13.49
CA ILE A 536 30.07 -21.04 -12.37
C ILE A 536 30.93 -21.17 -11.10
N LEU A 537 30.72 -20.25 -10.15
CA LEU A 537 31.50 -20.13 -8.92
C LEU A 537 30.58 -20.06 -7.70
N GLY A 538 31.09 -20.49 -6.55
CA GLY A 538 30.47 -20.22 -5.27
C GLY A 538 30.84 -18.84 -4.74
N HIS A 539 29.99 -18.23 -3.94
CA HIS A 539 30.34 -16.97 -3.26
C HIS A 539 31.55 -17.14 -2.33
N ASN A 540 31.72 -18.33 -1.73
CA ASN A 540 32.88 -18.71 -0.91
C ASN A 540 34.19 -18.77 -1.69
N GLU A 541 34.18 -18.91 -2.99
CA GLU A 541 35.38 -18.85 -3.83
C GLU A 541 35.86 -17.42 -4.10
N LEU A 542 34.96 -16.43 -3.85
CA LEU A 542 35.21 -15.00 -4.10
C LEU A 542 35.24 -14.15 -2.82
N SER A 543 34.91 -14.74 -1.68
CA SER A 543 34.85 -14.04 -0.38
C SER A 543 35.06 -14.99 0.80
N ASN A 544 35.38 -14.47 1.98
CA ASN A 544 35.55 -15.25 3.22
C ASN A 544 34.17 -15.62 3.87
N LYS A 545 33.23 -16.11 3.08
CA LYS A 545 31.90 -16.52 3.57
C LYS A 545 31.65 -17.98 3.25
N ASP A 546 30.86 -18.67 4.06
CA ASP A 546 30.50 -20.09 3.82
C ASP A 546 29.49 -20.25 2.65
N CYS A 547 28.80 -19.19 2.25
CA CYS A 547 27.81 -19.18 1.16
C CYS A 547 28.45 -19.63 -0.17
N PRO A 548 27.90 -20.61 -0.89
CA PRO A 548 26.57 -21.21 -0.78
C PRO A 548 26.44 -22.41 0.18
N CYS A 549 27.39 -22.66 1.05
CA CYS A 549 27.42 -23.73 2.03
C CYS A 549 27.56 -25.14 1.43
N PHE A 550 28.09 -25.23 0.22
CA PHE A 550 28.51 -26.48 -0.44
C PHE A 550 29.69 -26.22 -1.40
N ASP A 551 30.41 -27.28 -1.76
CA ASP A 551 31.48 -27.22 -2.74
C ASP A 551 30.91 -27.17 -4.15
N VAL A 552 31.08 -25.99 -4.81
CA VAL A 552 30.51 -25.77 -6.15
C VAL A 552 31.26 -26.57 -7.22
N LYS A 553 32.57 -26.78 -7.09
CA LYS A 553 33.33 -27.60 -8.06
C LYS A 553 32.85 -29.05 -8.06
N GLN A 554 32.76 -29.63 -6.87
CA GLN A 554 32.23 -31.00 -6.71
C GLN A 554 30.79 -31.11 -7.20
N PHE A 555 29.94 -30.07 -6.95
CA PHE A 555 28.58 -30.02 -7.46
C PHE A 555 28.53 -30.02 -8.99
N LEU A 556 29.39 -29.25 -9.65
CA LEU A 556 29.46 -29.16 -11.11
C LEU A 556 29.91 -30.49 -11.73
N GLU A 557 30.95 -31.11 -11.18
CA GLU A 557 31.47 -32.41 -11.62
C GLU A 557 30.41 -33.50 -11.51
N HIS A 558 29.75 -33.58 -10.35
CA HIS A 558 28.71 -34.61 -10.10
C HIS A 558 27.51 -34.47 -11.05
N ASN A 559 27.15 -33.24 -11.45
CA ASN A 559 25.99 -32.97 -12.30
C ASN A 559 26.34 -32.73 -13.77
N ARG A 560 27.59 -32.95 -14.16
CA ARG A 560 28.11 -32.75 -15.54
C ARG A 560 27.74 -31.37 -16.13
N LEU A 561 28.05 -30.35 -15.34
CA LEU A 561 27.83 -28.94 -15.67
C LEU A 561 29.13 -28.25 -16.10
#